data_6b4c521e0c5c20ab01f4babb34e0a467
#
_entry.id   6b4c521e0c5c20ab01f4babb34e0a467
#
_cell.length_a   1.000
_cell.length_b   1.000
_cell.length_c   1.000
_cell.angle_alpha   90.00
_cell.angle_beta   90.00
_cell.angle_gamma   90.00
#
_symmetry.space_group_name_H-M   'P 1'
#
loop_
_entity.id
_entity.type
_entity.pdbx_description
1 polymer ?
#
loop_
_entity_poly.entity_id
_entity_poly.type
_entity_poly.pdbx_seq_one_letter_code
_entity_poly.pdbx_strand_id
1 'polypeptide(L)'
;IWASAFFNIKIATYSFGPVTIAFLRVFFGAIPVLLLCYYKNIKIEAFSKDWHWFAMIGFINLVAPFFLIAYGVKSVQSNLAAILMSTTPLSSTILGHFYTKNEKFNFIKTIGILIGFSGIVFLFSDNLLIDENNFVSALLILLGSTCYVIGGVLTLKISKKKNENVTGSILIWA
;
A
#
# COMPACT_ATOMS: atom_id res chain seq x y z
N ILE A 1 -8.93 -9.96 6.60
CA ILE A 1 -8.36 -9.99 5.24
C ILE A 1 -6.94 -9.41 5.23
N TRP A 2 -6.64 -8.22 5.81
CA TRP A 2 -5.29 -7.65 5.81
C TRP A 2 -4.29 -8.43 6.66
N ALA A 3 -4.70 -8.91 7.84
CA ALA A 3 -3.82 -9.66 8.74
C ALA A 3 -3.32 -10.97 8.10
N SER A 4 -4.18 -11.69 7.37
CA SER A 4 -3.79 -12.92 6.65
C SER A 4 -2.89 -12.65 5.45
N ALA A 5 -2.89 -11.42 4.89
CA ALA A 5 -2.09 -11.10 3.72
C ALA A 5 -0.58 -11.24 3.99
N PHE A 6 -0.08 -10.74 5.13
CA PHE A 6 1.35 -10.82 5.47
C PHE A 6 1.79 -12.26 5.72
N PHE A 7 0.94 -13.07 6.35
CA PHE A 7 1.18 -14.50 6.52
C PHE A 7 1.30 -15.22 5.16
N ASN A 8 0.34 -14.98 4.27
CA ASN A 8 0.35 -15.56 2.92
C ASN A 8 1.56 -15.08 2.09
N ILE A 9 1.93 -13.79 2.19
CA ILE A 9 3.13 -13.28 1.54
C ILE A 9 4.36 -14.01 2.09
N LYS A 10 4.46 -14.20 3.41
CA LYS A 10 5.58 -14.91 4.02
C LYS A 10 5.71 -16.33 3.48
N ILE A 11 4.60 -17.08 3.41
CA ILE A 11 4.59 -18.42 2.82
C ILE A 11 5.02 -18.37 1.34
N ALA A 12 4.48 -17.42 0.57
CA ALA A 12 4.83 -17.29 -0.84
C ALA A 12 6.31 -16.98 -1.05
N THR A 13 6.99 -16.28 -0.11
CA THR A 13 8.42 -15.99 -0.23
C THR A 13 9.33 -17.20 -0.13
N TYR A 14 8.84 -18.36 0.34
CA TYR A 14 9.61 -19.61 0.31
C TYR A 14 9.73 -20.20 -1.09
N SER A 15 8.73 -19.97 -1.96
CA SER A 15 8.68 -20.57 -3.29
C SER A 15 8.90 -19.55 -4.42
N PHE A 16 8.55 -18.28 -4.18
CA PHE A 16 8.59 -17.22 -5.19
C PHE A 16 9.47 -16.06 -4.78
N GLY A 17 10.16 -15.46 -5.76
CA GLY A 17 10.89 -14.21 -5.53
C GLY A 17 9.96 -13.00 -5.30
N PRO A 18 10.45 -11.91 -4.64
CA PRO A 18 9.65 -10.72 -4.38
C PRO A 18 9.03 -10.08 -5.62
N VAL A 19 9.74 -10.10 -6.75
CA VAL A 19 9.25 -9.59 -8.05
C VAL A 19 8.03 -10.39 -8.51
N THR A 20 8.12 -11.73 -8.47
CA THR A 20 7.02 -12.61 -8.87
C THR A 20 5.80 -12.41 -7.97
N ILE A 21 6.00 -12.27 -6.67
CA ILE A 21 4.91 -12.02 -5.72
C ILE A 21 4.24 -10.66 -6.01
N ALA A 22 5.03 -9.61 -6.25
CA ALA A 22 4.50 -8.30 -6.60
C ALA A 22 3.70 -8.36 -7.90
N PHE A 23 4.25 -8.97 -8.94
CA PHE A 23 3.58 -9.16 -10.24
C PHE A 23 2.25 -9.91 -10.10
N LEU A 24 2.24 -11.06 -9.43
CA LEU A 24 1.02 -11.86 -9.25
C LEU A 24 -0.05 -11.09 -8.47
N ARG A 25 0.33 -10.31 -7.47
CA ARG A 25 -0.61 -9.48 -6.71
C ARG A 25 -1.25 -8.40 -7.57
N VAL A 26 -0.47 -7.70 -8.40
CA VAL A 26 -1.01 -6.70 -9.33
C VAL A 26 -1.88 -7.38 -10.38
N PHE A 27 -1.38 -8.43 -11.00
CA PHE A 27 -2.08 -9.15 -12.06
C PHE A 27 -3.45 -9.70 -11.61
N PHE A 28 -3.48 -10.49 -10.54
CA PHE A 28 -4.73 -11.04 -10.02
C PHE A 28 -5.63 -9.97 -9.39
N GLY A 29 -5.06 -8.92 -8.83
CA GLY A 29 -5.82 -7.78 -8.31
C GLY A 29 -6.46 -6.92 -9.40
N ALA A 30 -5.83 -6.83 -10.58
CA ALA A 30 -6.36 -6.09 -11.73
C ALA A 30 -7.56 -6.76 -12.37
N ILE A 31 -7.59 -8.09 -12.45
CA ILE A 31 -8.65 -8.86 -13.11
C ILE A 31 -10.06 -8.47 -12.62
N PRO A 32 -10.40 -8.55 -11.31
CA PRO A 32 -11.75 -8.22 -10.85
C PRO A 32 -12.11 -6.75 -11.07
N VAL A 33 -11.15 -5.84 -10.97
CA VAL A 33 -11.40 -4.40 -11.19
C VAL A 33 -11.67 -4.13 -12.67
N LEU A 34 -10.89 -4.71 -13.57
CA LEU A 34 -11.10 -4.57 -15.02
C LEU A 34 -12.41 -5.20 -15.46
N LEU A 35 -12.78 -6.35 -14.90
CA LEU A 35 -14.08 -6.98 -15.14
C LEU A 35 -15.23 -6.10 -14.65
N LEU A 36 -15.10 -5.47 -13.49
CA LEU A 36 -16.10 -4.52 -12.99
C LEU A 36 -16.21 -3.28 -13.87
N CYS A 37 -15.09 -2.75 -14.35
CA CYS A 37 -15.09 -1.64 -15.31
C CYS A 37 -15.81 -2.03 -16.60
N TYR A 38 -15.54 -3.20 -17.13
CA TYR A 38 -16.19 -3.73 -18.31
C TYR A 38 -17.71 -3.91 -18.10
N TYR A 39 -18.11 -4.55 -17.00
CA TYR A 39 -19.52 -4.80 -16.69
C TYR A 39 -20.33 -3.52 -16.45
N LYS A 40 -19.71 -2.50 -15.83
CA LYS A 40 -20.35 -1.20 -15.59
C LYS A 40 -20.20 -0.21 -16.75
N ASN A 41 -19.66 -0.62 -17.90
CA ASN A 41 -19.38 0.25 -19.05
C ASN A 41 -18.53 1.50 -18.68
N ILE A 42 -17.62 1.35 -17.74
CA ILE A 42 -16.73 2.43 -17.32
C ILE A 42 -15.61 2.58 -18.36
N LYS A 43 -15.51 3.74 -18.97
CA LYS A 43 -14.44 4.02 -19.96
C LYS A 43 -13.09 4.11 -19.25
N ILE A 44 -12.15 3.24 -19.66
CA ILE A 44 -10.78 3.26 -19.16
C ILE A 44 -9.95 4.16 -20.08
N GLU A 45 -9.37 5.22 -19.54
CA GLU A 45 -8.57 6.21 -20.28
C GLU A 45 -7.06 5.95 -20.15
N ALA A 46 -6.63 4.69 -20.09
CA ALA A 46 -5.23 4.32 -19.87
C ALA A 46 -4.26 4.94 -20.89
N PHE A 47 -4.69 5.11 -22.14
CA PHE A 47 -3.88 5.67 -23.24
C PHE A 47 -4.20 7.14 -23.55
N SER A 48 -4.77 7.88 -22.61
CA SER A 48 -4.99 9.32 -22.76
C SER A 48 -3.67 10.11 -22.67
N LYS A 49 -3.72 11.43 -22.95
CA LYS A 49 -2.54 12.32 -22.82
C LYS A 49 -1.88 12.28 -21.43
N ASP A 50 -2.60 11.83 -20.41
CA ASP A 50 -2.14 11.75 -19.02
C ASP A 50 -1.63 10.36 -18.62
N TRP A 51 -1.32 9.48 -19.58
CA TRP A 51 -0.86 8.11 -19.31
C TRP A 51 0.38 8.06 -18.41
N HIS A 52 1.27 9.05 -18.50
CA HIS A 52 2.46 9.16 -17.63
C HIS A 52 2.07 9.26 -16.14
N TRP A 53 1.01 10.01 -15.84
CA TRP A 53 0.49 10.13 -14.48
C TRP A 53 -0.08 8.80 -13.98
N PHE A 54 -0.79 8.07 -14.83
CA PHE A 54 -1.31 6.75 -14.48
C PHE A 54 -0.18 5.74 -14.25
N ALA A 55 0.84 5.73 -15.11
CA ALA A 55 2.01 4.89 -14.96
C ALA A 55 2.80 5.22 -13.68
N MET A 56 3.05 6.51 -13.42
CA MET A 56 3.75 6.96 -12.22
C MET A 56 2.99 6.57 -10.95
N ILE A 57 1.67 6.78 -10.91
CA ILE A 57 0.86 6.42 -9.76
C ILE A 57 0.77 4.90 -9.62
N GLY A 58 0.61 4.15 -10.71
CA GLY A 58 0.64 2.69 -10.70
C GLY A 58 1.93 2.16 -10.09
N PHE A 59 3.05 2.72 -10.52
CA PHE A 59 4.36 2.35 -9.96
C PHE A 59 4.45 2.67 -8.46
N ILE A 60 4.13 3.89 -8.04
CA ILE A 60 4.26 4.34 -6.64
C ILE A 60 3.24 3.66 -5.72
N ASN A 61 2.01 3.43 -6.20
CA ASN A 61 0.91 2.93 -5.37
C ASN A 61 0.79 1.41 -5.35
N LEU A 62 1.28 0.71 -6.36
CA LEU A 62 1.12 -0.74 -6.49
C LEU A 62 2.46 -1.46 -6.62
N VAL A 63 3.24 -1.16 -7.66
CA VAL A 63 4.47 -1.92 -7.96
C VAL A 63 5.51 -1.78 -6.86
N ALA A 64 5.89 -0.53 -6.53
CA ALA A 64 6.93 -0.27 -5.55
C ALA A 64 6.57 -0.80 -4.15
N PRO A 65 5.38 -0.52 -3.56
CA PRO A 65 5.07 -1.04 -2.24
C PRO A 65 4.93 -2.56 -2.21
N PHE A 66 4.34 -3.18 -3.24
CA PHE A 66 4.23 -4.64 -3.26
C PHE A 66 5.59 -5.32 -3.31
N PHE A 67 6.52 -4.78 -4.11
CA PHE A 67 7.88 -5.27 -4.18
C PHE A 67 8.64 -5.07 -2.86
N LEU A 68 8.62 -3.83 -2.30
CA LEU A 68 9.32 -3.49 -1.07
C LEU A 68 8.83 -4.32 0.11
N ILE A 69 7.51 -4.49 0.24
CA ILE A 69 6.90 -5.29 1.30
C ILE A 69 7.24 -6.77 1.12
N ALA A 70 7.13 -7.32 -0.09
CA ALA A 70 7.46 -8.72 -0.33
C ALA A 70 8.94 -9.01 -0.05
N TYR A 71 9.83 -8.09 -0.42
CA TYR A 71 11.26 -8.18 -0.12
C TYR A 71 11.52 -8.12 1.39
N GLY A 72 10.92 -7.16 2.09
CA GLY A 72 11.09 -7.02 3.53
C GLY A 72 10.54 -8.21 4.33
N VAL A 73 9.34 -8.70 3.98
CA VAL A 73 8.70 -9.84 4.65
C VAL A 73 9.51 -11.15 4.50
N LYS A 74 10.37 -11.26 3.48
CA LYS A 74 11.25 -12.42 3.34
C LYS A 74 12.13 -12.63 4.58
N SER A 75 12.67 -11.56 5.15
CA SER A 75 13.64 -11.61 6.25
C SER A 75 13.02 -11.37 7.63
N VAL A 76 11.89 -10.67 7.72
CA VAL A 76 11.21 -10.41 9.00
C VAL A 76 10.05 -11.36 9.26
N GLN A 77 9.62 -11.44 10.51
CA GLN A 77 8.41 -12.18 10.89
C GLN A 77 7.15 -11.45 10.40
N SER A 78 6.10 -12.20 10.07
CA SER A 78 4.85 -11.65 9.54
C SER A 78 4.14 -10.69 10.50
N ASN A 79 4.27 -10.94 11.82
CA ASN A 79 3.73 -10.08 12.87
C ASN A 79 4.45 -8.73 12.89
N LEU A 80 5.78 -8.70 12.80
CA LEU A 80 6.55 -7.46 12.72
C LEU A 80 6.19 -6.67 11.46
N ALA A 81 6.03 -7.33 10.32
CA ALA A 81 5.58 -6.68 9.09
C ALA A 81 4.18 -6.04 9.26
N ALA A 82 3.26 -6.71 9.96
CA ALA A 82 1.93 -6.18 10.27
C ALA A 82 2.00 -4.92 11.15
N ILE A 83 2.88 -4.91 12.18
CA ILE A 83 3.11 -3.74 13.04
C ILE A 83 3.67 -2.57 12.22
N LEU A 84 4.70 -2.82 11.42
CA LEU A 84 5.31 -1.79 10.59
C LEU A 84 4.28 -1.19 9.60
N MET A 85 3.44 -2.02 9.00
CA MET A 85 2.37 -1.56 8.11
C MET A 85 1.25 -0.84 8.85
N SER A 86 1.05 -1.06 10.14
CA SER A 86 0.08 -0.31 10.96
C SER A 86 0.46 1.16 11.17
N THR A 87 1.68 1.56 10.80
CA THR A 87 2.08 2.98 10.73
C THR A 87 1.43 3.71 9.54
N THR A 88 0.88 2.99 8.56
CA THR A 88 0.23 3.58 7.36
C THR A 88 -0.87 4.60 7.73
N PRO A 89 -1.79 4.36 8.67
CA PRO A 89 -2.77 5.35 9.09
C PRO A 89 -2.15 6.61 9.69
N LEU A 90 -1.03 6.50 10.43
CA LEU A 90 -0.30 7.66 10.95
C LEU A 90 0.26 8.50 9.80
N SER A 91 0.97 7.86 8.89
CA SER A 91 1.53 8.52 7.69
C SER A 91 0.43 9.13 6.82
N SER A 92 -0.72 8.45 6.66
CA SER A 92 -1.84 8.98 5.88
C SER A 92 -2.49 10.19 6.53
N THR A 93 -2.59 10.22 7.85
CA THR A 93 -3.12 11.38 8.59
C THR A 93 -2.21 12.59 8.45
N ILE A 94 -0.89 12.38 8.56
CA ILE A 94 0.11 13.45 8.40
C ILE A 94 0.07 14.01 6.98
N LEU A 95 0.20 13.15 5.97
CA LEU A 95 0.21 13.58 4.56
C LEU A 95 -1.16 14.12 4.13
N GLY A 96 -2.26 13.52 4.61
CA GLY A 96 -3.62 14.00 4.36
C GLY A 96 -3.83 15.43 4.83
N HIS A 97 -3.29 15.79 5.99
CA HIS A 97 -3.35 17.17 6.51
C HIS A 97 -2.75 18.20 5.55
N PHE A 98 -1.59 17.89 4.96
CA PHE A 98 -0.89 18.82 4.06
C PHE A 98 -1.46 18.85 2.64
N TYR A 99 -1.99 17.73 2.17
CA TYR A 99 -2.36 17.56 0.76
C TYR A 99 -3.86 17.50 0.50
N THR A 100 -4.69 17.29 1.54
CA THR A 100 -6.13 17.12 1.38
C THR A 100 -6.90 18.18 2.17
N LYS A 101 -7.72 18.98 1.48
CA LYS A 101 -8.48 20.09 2.11
C LYS A 101 -9.46 19.64 3.21
N ASN A 102 -9.95 18.41 3.14
CA ASN A 102 -10.99 17.88 4.03
C ASN A 102 -10.45 16.99 5.16
N GLU A 103 -9.16 16.64 5.15
CA GLU A 103 -8.54 15.81 6.19
C GLU A 103 -7.61 16.65 7.07
N LYS A 104 -8.20 17.65 7.73
CA LYS A 104 -7.43 18.40 8.72
C LYS A 104 -7.13 17.52 9.94
N PHE A 105 -5.99 17.77 10.52
CA PHE A 105 -5.57 17.17 11.80
C PHE A 105 -6.71 17.38 12.81
N ASN A 106 -7.25 16.27 13.31
CA ASN A 106 -8.20 16.28 14.41
C ASN A 106 -7.53 15.54 15.58
N PHE A 107 -7.42 16.20 16.72
CA PHE A 107 -6.82 15.66 17.94
C PHE A 107 -7.41 14.28 18.32
N ILE A 108 -8.72 14.12 18.18
CA ILE A 108 -9.41 12.85 18.47
C ILE A 108 -8.94 11.72 17.54
N LYS A 109 -8.80 11.99 16.23
CA LYS A 109 -8.28 11.01 15.26
C LYS A 109 -6.85 10.59 15.61
N THR A 110 -6.01 11.56 15.97
CA THR A 110 -4.61 11.29 16.32
C THR A 110 -4.51 10.43 17.55
N ILE A 111 -5.28 10.72 18.61
CA ILE A 111 -5.34 9.87 19.82
C ILE A 111 -5.83 8.47 19.46
N GLY A 112 -6.90 8.33 18.67
CA GLY A 112 -7.41 7.02 18.25
C GLY A 112 -6.38 6.18 17.50
N ILE A 113 -5.60 6.80 16.59
CA ILE A 113 -4.53 6.12 15.86
C ILE A 113 -3.39 5.71 16.79
N LEU A 114 -2.98 6.59 17.72
CA LEU A 114 -1.91 6.29 18.68
C LEU A 114 -2.31 5.15 19.62
N ILE A 115 -3.55 5.14 20.12
CA ILE A 115 -4.06 4.05 20.97
C ILE A 115 -4.11 2.74 20.18
N GLY A 116 -4.63 2.77 18.94
CA GLY A 116 -4.67 1.57 18.08
C GLY A 116 -3.27 1.03 17.77
N PHE A 117 -2.32 1.90 17.46
CA PHE A 117 -0.93 1.53 17.22
C PHE A 117 -0.27 0.95 18.48
N SER A 118 -0.46 1.60 19.62
CA SER A 118 0.06 1.10 20.92
C SER A 118 -0.49 -0.28 21.26
N GLY A 119 -1.78 -0.52 20.99
CA GLY A 119 -2.40 -1.83 21.17
C GLY A 119 -1.75 -2.92 20.31
N ILE A 120 -1.44 -2.61 19.06
CA ILE A 120 -0.75 -3.56 18.15
C ILE A 120 0.68 -3.83 18.65
N VAL A 121 1.42 -2.78 19.02
CA VAL A 121 2.77 -2.93 19.58
C VAL A 121 2.75 -3.78 20.85
N PHE A 122 1.79 -3.56 21.75
CA PHE A 122 1.63 -4.34 22.97
C PHE A 122 1.35 -5.82 22.71
N LEU A 123 0.44 -6.13 21.77
CA LEU A 123 0.11 -7.52 21.41
C LEU A 123 1.30 -8.31 20.86
N PHE A 124 2.24 -7.63 20.23
CA PHE A 124 3.38 -8.27 19.59
C PHE A 124 4.73 -7.97 20.27
N SER A 125 4.71 -7.35 21.46
CA SER A 125 5.92 -6.91 22.16
C SER A 125 6.94 -8.03 22.39
N ASP A 126 6.48 -9.25 22.70
CA ASP A 126 7.35 -10.39 22.93
C ASP A 126 8.11 -10.88 21.69
N ASN A 127 7.70 -10.43 20.50
CA ASN A 127 8.26 -10.84 19.21
C ASN A 127 8.92 -9.68 18.45
N LEU A 128 9.17 -8.55 19.12
CA LEU A 128 9.73 -7.33 18.50
C LEU A 128 11.27 -7.34 18.43
N LEU A 129 11.91 -8.48 18.56
CA LEU A 129 13.36 -8.55 18.41
C LEU A 129 13.74 -8.25 16.96
N ILE A 130 14.16 -7.00 16.73
CA ILE A 130 14.74 -6.56 15.46
C ILE A 130 16.25 -6.85 15.58
N ASP A 131 16.69 -7.97 15.02
CA ASP A 131 18.11 -8.21 14.81
C ASP A 131 18.65 -7.19 13.81
N GLU A 132 19.94 -6.85 13.93
CA GLU A 132 20.61 -5.94 13.00
C GLU A 132 20.40 -6.35 11.53
N ASN A 133 20.36 -7.65 11.25
CA ASN A 133 20.10 -8.21 9.92
C ASN A 133 18.68 -7.93 9.39
N ASN A 134 17.72 -7.60 10.27
CA ASN A 134 16.33 -7.36 9.91
C ASN A 134 16.00 -5.87 9.78
N PHE A 135 16.93 -4.98 10.17
CA PHE A 135 16.69 -3.53 10.16
C PHE A 135 16.41 -2.99 8.75
N VAL A 136 17.23 -3.38 7.77
CA VAL A 136 17.04 -2.98 6.37
C VAL A 136 15.69 -3.45 5.85
N SER A 137 15.30 -4.69 6.17
CA SER A 137 14.01 -5.26 5.77
C SER A 137 12.82 -4.53 6.41
N ALA A 138 12.96 -4.12 7.66
CA ALA A 138 11.96 -3.29 8.34
C ALA A 138 11.82 -1.90 7.68
N LEU A 139 12.94 -1.26 7.33
CA LEU A 139 12.94 0.00 6.59
C LEU A 139 12.25 -0.12 5.22
N LEU A 140 12.47 -1.21 4.50
CA LEU A 140 11.82 -1.45 3.20
C LEU A 140 10.30 -1.57 3.35
N ILE A 141 9.82 -2.22 4.42
CA ILE A 141 8.37 -2.29 4.70
C ILE A 141 7.80 -0.90 5.01
N LEU A 142 8.50 -0.10 5.82
CA LEU A 142 8.10 1.27 6.12
C LEU A 142 8.10 2.17 4.87
N LEU A 143 9.09 2.04 4.01
CA LEU A 143 9.11 2.72 2.71
C LEU A 143 7.94 2.28 1.83
N GLY A 144 7.63 0.99 1.80
CA GLY A 144 6.44 0.48 1.10
C GLY A 144 5.15 1.09 1.64
N SER A 145 5.02 1.24 2.97
CA SER A 145 3.84 1.88 3.58
C SER A 145 3.71 3.36 3.21
N THR A 146 4.83 4.09 3.16
CA THR A 146 4.82 5.50 2.74
C THR A 146 4.52 5.66 1.26
N CYS A 147 5.00 4.76 0.39
CA CYS A 147 4.63 4.73 -1.02
C CYS A 147 3.12 4.56 -1.22
N TYR A 148 2.46 3.70 -0.45
CA TYR A 148 1.00 3.58 -0.47
C TYR A 148 0.29 4.90 -0.17
N VAL A 149 0.74 5.61 0.85
CA VAL A 149 0.11 6.89 1.24
C VAL A 149 0.31 7.94 0.17
N ILE A 150 1.53 8.08 -0.36
CA ILE A 150 1.85 9.02 -1.43
C ILE A 150 1.01 8.69 -2.68
N GLY A 151 0.99 7.42 -3.09
CA GLY A 151 0.20 6.95 -4.24
C GLY A 151 -1.29 7.21 -4.06
N GLY A 152 -1.82 6.98 -2.85
CA GLY A 152 -3.21 7.29 -2.50
C GLY A 152 -3.54 8.78 -2.63
N VAL A 153 -2.68 9.66 -2.11
CA VAL A 153 -2.85 11.12 -2.23
C VAL A 153 -2.80 11.57 -3.69
N LEU A 154 -1.87 11.03 -4.49
CA LEU A 154 -1.77 11.33 -5.92
C LEU A 154 -3.02 10.86 -6.67
N THR A 155 -3.50 9.66 -6.37
CA THR A 155 -4.74 9.12 -6.94
C THR A 155 -5.93 10.03 -6.66
N LEU A 156 -6.08 10.51 -5.42
CA LEU A 156 -7.15 11.44 -5.04
C LEU A 156 -7.07 12.76 -5.80
N LYS A 157 -5.87 13.30 -6.02
CA LYS A 157 -5.68 14.54 -6.78
C LYS A 157 -6.14 14.41 -8.24
N ILE A 158 -5.80 13.30 -8.88
CA ILE A 158 -6.18 13.05 -10.27
C ILE A 158 -7.66 12.70 -10.39
N SER A 159 -8.19 11.89 -9.49
CA SER A 159 -9.62 11.54 -9.45
C SER A 159 -10.51 12.76 -9.31
N LYS A 160 -10.14 13.74 -8.48
CA LYS A 160 -10.87 15.02 -8.38
C LYS A 160 -10.82 15.87 -9.64
N LYS A 161 -9.81 15.70 -10.48
CA LYS A 161 -9.62 16.49 -11.70
C LYS A 161 -10.28 15.84 -12.94
N LYS A 162 -10.46 14.52 -12.91
CA LYS A 162 -10.94 13.72 -14.03
C LYS A 162 -11.96 12.68 -13.56
N ASN A 163 -13.19 13.00 -13.32
CA ASN A 163 -14.25 12.07 -12.94
C ASN A 163 -13.98 10.57 -13.20
N GLU A 164 -13.95 9.81 -12.10
CA GLU A 164 -14.36 8.41 -11.88
C GLU A 164 -13.50 7.24 -12.39
N ASN A 165 -12.73 7.30 -13.48
CA ASN A 165 -12.19 6.06 -14.09
C ASN A 165 -10.68 5.88 -13.94
N VAL A 166 -10.09 6.52 -12.95
CA VAL A 166 -8.64 6.58 -12.75
C VAL A 166 -8.08 5.22 -12.30
N THR A 167 -8.82 4.47 -11.47
CA THR A 167 -8.33 3.22 -10.88
C THR A 167 -8.04 2.14 -11.93
N GLY A 168 -8.95 1.96 -12.91
CA GLY A 168 -8.74 1.01 -14.00
C GLY A 168 -7.54 1.39 -14.88
N SER A 169 -7.37 2.70 -15.14
CA SER A 169 -6.24 3.21 -15.93
C SER A 169 -4.90 3.04 -15.21
N ILE A 170 -4.87 3.24 -13.89
CA ILE A 170 -3.68 3.02 -13.06
C ILE A 170 -3.28 1.55 -13.04
N LEU A 171 -4.26 0.63 -12.93
CA LEU A 171 -3.99 -0.81 -12.87
C LEU A 171 -3.45 -1.38 -14.18
N ILE A 172 -3.77 -0.79 -15.32
CA ILE A 172 -3.21 -1.21 -16.63
C ILE A 172 -1.72 -0.88 -16.72
N TRP A 173 -1.28 0.19 -16.05
CA TRP A 173 0.11 0.65 -16.08
C TRP A 173 0.95 0.17 -14.89
N ALA A 174 0.36 -0.51 -13.91
CA ALA A 174 1.05 -1.13 -12.79
C ALA A 174 1.54 -2.54 -13.12
#